data_5f2a3c2dc1d933cd6e490b9e324882d0
#
_entry.id   5f2a3c2dc1d933cd6e490b9e324882d0
#
_cell.length_a   1.000
_cell.length_b   1.000
_cell.length_c   1.000
_cell.angle_alpha   90.00
_cell.angle_beta   90.00
_cell.angle_gamma   90.00
#
_symmetry.space_group_name_H-M   'P 1'
#
loop_
_entity.id
_entity.type
_entity.pdbx_description
1 polymer ?
#
loop_
_entity_poly.entity_id
_entity_poly.type
_entity_poly.pdbx_seq_one_letter_code
_entity_poly.pdbx_strand_id
1 'polypeptide(L)'
;QDGAEAGFFRYANVDASNNIIDADDRTFIGDPNPDFTYGLNLTVTYKNFDLSTFFYGSQGNDIFNYNKWWNDFWPSFQNQKSPNLLNNSWTPERTDATTPKASNKSNFSTNTQSTSYYVEDGSFLRLRNLQVGYNIPSGVVSKIGLSRARLYVQGVNLFTFTNYSGLDPDLNSGGDTAFGVDEGNYPLVKQYILGVNIGF
;
A
#
# COMPACT_ATOMS: atom_id res chain seq x y z
N GLN A 1 33.26 1.63 -1.11
CA GLN A 1 32.00 2.28 -1.45
C GLN A 1 32.28 3.76 -1.77
N ASP A 2 31.92 4.19 -2.97
CA ASP A 2 32.11 5.57 -3.42
C ASP A 2 31.17 6.54 -2.71
N GLY A 3 31.67 7.74 -2.38
CA GLY A 3 30.90 8.80 -1.75
C GLY A 3 30.41 8.51 -0.33
N ALA A 4 30.99 7.54 0.37
CA ALA A 4 30.61 7.16 1.72
C ALA A 4 30.88 8.28 2.73
N GLU A 5 29.87 8.66 3.51
CA GLU A 5 29.94 9.62 4.61
C GLU A 5 29.07 9.14 5.78
N ALA A 6 29.33 9.64 6.98
CA ALA A 6 28.48 9.38 8.13
C ALA A 6 27.03 9.88 7.85
N GLY A 7 26.08 8.99 8.03
CA GLY A 7 24.66 9.25 7.78
C GLY A 7 24.19 8.96 6.36
N PHE A 8 25.06 8.55 5.43
CA PHE A 8 24.68 8.02 4.13
C PHE A 8 24.48 6.50 4.19
N PHE A 9 23.93 5.92 3.12
CA PHE A 9 23.77 4.47 3.03
C PHE A 9 25.12 3.75 3.11
N ARG A 10 25.15 2.67 3.86
CA ARG A 10 26.20 1.69 3.86
C ARG A 10 25.67 0.39 3.27
N TYR A 11 26.12 0.05 2.08
CA TYR A 11 25.71 -1.19 1.42
C TYR A 11 26.51 -2.38 1.93
N ALA A 12 25.92 -3.56 1.82
CA ALA A 12 26.61 -4.80 2.11
C ALA A 12 27.64 -5.09 0.99
N ASN A 13 28.78 -5.63 1.34
CA ASN A 13 29.68 -6.27 0.40
C ASN A 13 29.18 -7.72 0.27
N VAL A 14 28.58 -8.05 -0.86
CA VAL A 14 28.01 -9.37 -1.17
C VAL A 14 29.00 -10.19 -1.97
N ASP A 15 29.79 -9.55 -2.84
CA ASP A 15 30.92 -10.18 -3.53
C ASP A 15 32.10 -10.33 -2.57
N ALA A 16 32.28 -11.55 -2.05
CA ALA A 16 33.37 -11.87 -1.12
C ALA A 16 34.78 -11.91 -1.80
N SER A 17 34.87 -11.69 -3.10
CA SER A 17 36.15 -11.75 -3.84
C SER A 17 37.02 -10.53 -3.58
N ASN A 18 36.45 -9.41 -3.14
CA ASN A 18 37.14 -8.16 -2.89
C ASN A 18 36.53 -7.38 -1.70
N ASN A 19 37.17 -6.27 -1.31
CA ASN A 19 36.65 -5.37 -0.25
C ASN A 19 36.09 -4.06 -0.82
N ILE A 20 35.72 -4.04 -2.09
CA ILE A 20 35.16 -2.89 -2.77
C ILE A 20 33.63 -3.08 -2.80
N ILE A 21 32.89 -2.07 -2.45
CA ILE A 21 31.40 -2.07 -2.57
C ILE A 21 31.05 -1.27 -3.84
N ASP A 22 30.57 -1.98 -4.84
CA ASP A 22 30.24 -1.44 -6.16
C ASP A 22 29.03 -2.16 -6.83
N ALA A 23 28.99 -2.16 -8.16
CA ALA A 23 27.85 -2.73 -8.90
C ALA A 23 27.79 -4.27 -8.85
N ASP A 24 28.90 -4.94 -8.54
CA ASP A 24 28.97 -6.40 -8.45
C ASP A 24 28.35 -6.93 -7.13
N ASP A 25 28.13 -6.02 -6.15
CA ASP A 25 27.43 -6.33 -4.89
C ASP A 25 25.90 -6.31 -5.00
N ARG A 26 25.33 -6.30 -6.20
CA ARG A 26 23.88 -6.34 -6.38
C ARG A 26 23.32 -7.72 -6.06
N THR A 27 22.21 -7.71 -5.29
CA THR A 27 21.49 -8.91 -4.92
C THR A 27 19.98 -8.68 -4.94
N PHE A 28 19.21 -9.76 -4.78
CA PHE A 28 17.77 -9.64 -4.60
C PHE A 28 17.45 -8.92 -3.28
N ILE A 29 16.61 -7.91 -3.32
CA ILE A 29 16.21 -7.08 -2.16
C ILE A 29 14.75 -7.21 -1.78
N GLY A 30 13.94 -7.94 -2.53
CA GLY A 30 12.53 -8.20 -2.26
C GLY A 30 11.88 -9.03 -3.36
N ASP A 31 10.68 -9.55 -3.08
CA ASP A 31 9.84 -10.29 -4.01
C ASP A 31 8.46 -9.64 -4.07
N PRO A 32 8.02 -9.10 -5.22
CA PRO A 32 6.69 -8.50 -5.35
C PRO A 32 5.57 -9.53 -5.43
N ASN A 33 5.89 -10.83 -5.59
CA ASN A 33 4.87 -11.86 -5.63
C ASN A 33 4.40 -12.21 -4.22
N PRO A 34 3.08 -12.26 -3.97
CA PRO A 34 2.58 -12.68 -2.68
C PRO A 34 2.78 -14.20 -2.46
N ASP A 35 3.08 -14.58 -1.23
CA ASP A 35 3.06 -15.99 -0.81
C ASP A 35 1.68 -16.58 -1.00
N PHE A 36 0.63 -15.81 -0.65
CA PHE A 36 -0.76 -16.18 -0.90
C PHE A 36 -1.68 -14.97 -0.90
N THR A 37 -2.80 -15.13 -1.60
CA THR A 37 -3.95 -14.22 -1.53
C THR A 37 -5.14 -14.94 -0.97
N TYR A 38 -6.05 -14.22 -0.33
CA TYR A 38 -7.24 -14.81 0.27
C TYR A 38 -8.44 -13.88 0.18
N GLY A 39 -9.62 -14.51 0.17
CA GLY A 39 -10.90 -13.81 0.19
C GLY A 39 -11.88 -14.47 1.14
N LEU A 40 -12.62 -13.68 1.91
CA LEU A 40 -13.67 -14.12 2.79
C LEU A 40 -14.98 -13.40 2.47
N ASN A 41 -15.97 -14.18 2.03
CA ASN A 41 -17.35 -13.74 1.90
C ASN A 41 -18.16 -14.19 3.12
N LEU A 42 -18.82 -13.26 3.78
CA LEU A 42 -19.76 -13.55 4.85
C LEU A 42 -21.11 -12.94 4.52
N THR A 43 -22.17 -13.79 4.56
CA THR A 43 -23.54 -13.34 4.41
C THR A 43 -24.37 -13.82 5.60
N VAL A 44 -25.07 -12.89 6.23
CA VAL A 44 -25.93 -13.16 7.38
C VAL A 44 -27.32 -12.59 7.11
N THR A 45 -28.35 -13.37 7.34
CA THR A 45 -29.73 -12.91 7.25
C THR A 45 -30.41 -13.10 8.61
N TYR A 46 -31.02 -12.03 9.10
CA TYR A 46 -31.78 -12.06 10.33
C TYR A 46 -33.10 -11.30 10.16
N LYS A 47 -34.23 -12.02 10.22
CA LYS A 47 -35.56 -11.48 9.93
C LYS A 47 -35.56 -10.79 8.56
N ASN A 48 -35.77 -9.48 8.54
CA ASN A 48 -35.86 -8.68 7.32
C ASN A 48 -34.53 -8.02 6.94
N PHE A 49 -33.49 -8.18 7.76
CA PHE A 49 -32.17 -7.63 7.49
C PHE A 49 -31.27 -8.67 6.83
N ASP A 50 -30.44 -8.22 5.91
CA ASP A 50 -29.33 -8.97 5.35
C ASP A 50 -28.04 -8.15 5.43
N LEU A 51 -26.97 -8.82 5.79
CA LEU A 51 -25.62 -8.31 5.81
C LEU A 51 -24.80 -9.14 4.82
N SER A 52 -24.06 -8.49 3.95
CA SER A 52 -23.07 -9.12 3.09
C SER A 52 -21.75 -8.35 3.18
N THR A 53 -20.66 -9.07 3.37
CA THR A 53 -19.33 -8.47 3.45
C THR A 53 -18.32 -9.30 2.70
N PHE A 54 -17.35 -8.63 2.07
CA PHE A 54 -16.24 -9.25 1.38
C PHE A 54 -14.92 -8.64 1.83
N PHE A 55 -14.07 -9.48 2.38
CA PHE A 55 -12.69 -9.18 2.70
C PHE A 55 -11.78 -9.79 1.65
N TYR A 56 -10.72 -9.06 1.31
CA TYR A 56 -9.66 -9.52 0.44
C TYR A 56 -8.31 -9.14 1.03
N GLY A 57 -7.34 -10.03 0.92
CA GLY A 57 -5.99 -9.77 1.40
C GLY A 57 -4.91 -10.43 0.55
N SER A 58 -3.71 -9.87 0.64
CA SER A 58 -2.46 -10.37 0.09
C SER A 58 -1.43 -10.41 1.20
N GLN A 59 -0.57 -11.42 1.21
CA GLN A 59 0.46 -11.61 2.23
C GLN A 59 1.77 -12.02 1.61
N GLY A 60 2.87 -11.48 2.15
CA GLY A 60 4.24 -11.87 1.82
C GLY A 60 4.83 -11.17 0.60
N ASN A 61 4.10 -10.29 -0.06
CA ASN A 61 4.64 -9.49 -1.15
C ASN A 61 5.37 -8.25 -0.65
N ASP A 62 6.49 -7.93 -1.30
CA ASP A 62 7.20 -6.68 -1.11
C ASP A 62 6.76 -5.61 -2.11
N ILE A 63 6.82 -4.35 -1.69
CA ILE A 63 6.59 -3.19 -2.53
C ILE A 63 7.86 -2.34 -2.56
N PHE A 64 8.34 -2.02 -3.75
CA PHE A 64 9.37 -1.01 -3.94
C PHE A 64 8.69 0.38 -3.95
N ASN A 65 8.74 1.08 -2.83
CA ASN A 65 8.14 2.40 -2.66
C ASN A 65 9.03 3.49 -3.28
N TYR A 66 8.86 3.71 -4.59
CA TYR A 66 9.64 4.70 -5.32
C TYR A 66 9.32 6.15 -4.90
N ASN A 67 8.18 6.37 -4.22
CA ASN A 67 7.84 7.69 -3.67
C ASN A 67 8.87 8.17 -2.64
N LYS A 68 9.53 7.25 -1.90
CA LYS A 68 10.63 7.61 -1.00
C LYS A 68 11.80 8.24 -1.74
N TRP A 69 12.10 7.78 -2.94
CA TRP A 69 13.16 8.38 -3.76
C TRP A 69 12.86 9.86 -4.07
N TRP A 70 11.62 10.18 -4.36
CA TRP A 70 11.18 11.56 -4.61
C TRP A 70 11.14 12.40 -3.35
N ASN A 71 10.66 11.85 -2.25
CA ASN A 71 10.26 12.60 -1.07
C ASN A 71 11.32 12.64 0.03
N ASP A 72 12.23 11.64 0.11
CA ASP A 72 13.23 11.54 1.18
C ASP A 72 14.61 12.05 0.75
N PHE A 73 14.82 12.35 -0.54
CA PHE A 73 16.10 12.83 -1.03
C PHE A 73 15.96 14.19 -1.73
N TRP A 74 16.69 15.18 -1.24
CA TRP A 74 16.68 16.53 -1.83
C TRP A 74 17.11 16.56 -3.30
N PRO A 75 18.19 15.86 -3.73
CA PRO A 75 18.64 15.90 -5.11
C PRO A 75 17.65 15.28 -6.11
N SER A 76 16.81 14.32 -5.66
CA SER A 76 15.85 13.66 -6.55
C SER A 76 14.74 14.59 -6.99
N PHE A 77 14.25 15.41 -6.07
CA PHE A 77 13.14 16.33 -6.33
C PHE A 77 13.18 17.49 -5.32
N GLN A 78 13.30 18.71 -5.78
CA GLN A 78 13.56 19.88 -4.94
C GLN A 78 12.29 20.61 -4.45
N ASN A 79 11.17 19.92 -4.37
CA ASN A 79 9.91 20.47 -3.85
C ASN A 79 9.58 19.91 -2.45
N GLN A 80 8.31 19.63 -2.19
CA GLN A 80 7.85 19.13 -0.90
C GLN A 80 8.55 17.81 -0.55
N LYS A 81 8.99 17.70 0.71
CA LYS A 81 9.66 16.51 1.26
C LYS A 81 8.80 15.81 2.28
N SER A 82 9.12 14.53 2.51
CA SER A 82 8.43 13.76 3.53
C SER A 82 8.74 14.27 4.94
N PRO A 83 7.82 14.09 5.90
CA PRO A 83 8.12 14.33 7.31
C PRO A 83 9.31 13.51 7.83
N ASN A 84 9.61 12.37 7.21
CA ASN A 84 10.75 11.52 7.57
C ASN A 84 12.08 12.24 7.36
N LEU A 85 12.23 12.98 6.25
CA LEU A 85 13.45 13.76 6.01
C LEU A 85 13.66 14.82 7.10
N LEU A 86 12.60 15.42 7.62
CA LEU A 86 12.71 16.41 8.68
C LEU A 86 12.90 15.80 10.07
N ASN A 87 12.11 14.77 10.38
CA ASN A 87 11.98 14.27 11.74
C ASN A 87 12.88 13.08 12.05
N ASN A 88 13.22 12.27 11.03
CA ASN A 88 13.89 10.98 11.20
C ASN A 88 15.24 10.89 10.47
N SER A 89 15.75 11.98 9.88
CA SER A 89 17.07 11.97 9.25
C SER A 89 18.18 11.82 10.28
N TRP A 90 19.23 11.15 9.85
CA TRP A 90 20.45 10.99 10.62
C TRP A 90 21.09 12.36 10.92
N THR A 91 21.51 12.57 12.16
CA THR A 91 22.37 13.67 12.60
C THR A 91 23.42 13.10 13.58
N PRO A 92 24.51 13.84 13.89
CA PRO A 92 25.48 13.37 14.90
C PRO A 92 24.86 13.06 16.27
N GLU A 93 23.73 13.70 16.58
CA GLU A 93 22.98 13.51 17.85
C GLU A 93 21.92 12.41 17.73
N ARG A 94 21.56 11.98 16.52
CA ARG A 94 20.58 10.93 16.20
C ARG A 94 21.21 9.88 15.27
N THR A 95 22.00 9.02 15.85
CA THR A 95 22.74 7.98 15.13
C THR A 95 21.93 6.70 14.84
N ASP A 96 20.77 6.55 15.48
CA ASP A 96 19.78 5.47 15.31
C ASP A 96 18.69 5.79 14.28
N ALA A 97 18.88 6.84 13.48
CA ALA A 97 17.96 7.29 12.47
C ALA A 97 17.72 6.22 11.38
N THR A 98 16.46 6.11 10.95
CA THR A 98 16.05 5.20 9.87
C THR A 98 16.05 5.85 8.49
N THR A 99 16.19 7.18 8.43
CA THR A 99 16.28 7.96 7.20
C THR A 99 17.70 8.53 7.06
N PRO A 100 18.31 8.45 5.89
CA PRO A 100 19.65 8.99 5.67
C PRO A 100 19.75 10.48 5.98
N LYS A 101 20.97 10.95 6.20
CA LYS A 101 21.29 12.36 6.40
C LYS A 101 20.71 13.22 5.27
N ALA A 102 20.01 14.28 5.61
CA ALA A 102 19.56 15.28 4.65
C ALA A 102 20.78 15.92 3.96
N SER A 103 20.84 15.82 2.65
CA SER A 103 22.00 16.28 1.85
C SER A 103 21.54 16.72 0.47
N ASN A 104 22.31 17.62 -0.16
CA ASN A 104 22.18 17.98 -1.56
C ASN A 104 23.08 17.14 -2.48
N LYS A 105 23.82 16.18 -1.93
CA LYS A 105 24.69 15.30 -2.70
C LYS A 105 23.88 14.18 -3.36
N SER A 106 24.20 13.89 -4.63
CA SER A 106 23.67 12.77 -5.39
C SER A 106 24.85 11.90 -5.84
N ASN A 107 25.02 10.75 -5.24
CA ASN A 107 26.09 9.81 -5.53
C ASN A 107 25.68 8.38 -5.19
N PHE A 108 26.62 7.44 -5.35
CA PHE A 108 26.42 6.02 -5.08
C PHE A 108 25.90 5.75 -3.65
N SER A 109 26.36 6.50 -2.65
CA SER A 109 26.00 6.31 -1.24
C SER A 109 24.72 7.07 -0.81
N THR A 110 24.04 7.74 -1.73
CA THR A 110 22.80 8.51 -1.43
C THR A 110 21.61 7.97 -2.21
N ASN A 111 21.25 8.55 -3.35
CA ASN A 111 19.96 8.30 -4.02
C ASN A 111 20.09 7.65 -5.42
N THR A 112 21.30 7.27 -5.85
CA THR A 112 21.48 6.78 -7.21
C THR A 112 21.31 5.27 -7.35
N GLN A 113 21.19 4.54 -6.26
CA GLN A 113 21.04 3.08 -6.26
C GLN A 113 19.67 2.64 -5.73
N SER A 114 19.11 1.60 -6.34
CA SER A 114 17.95 0.89 -5.80
C SER A 114 18.41 0.05 -4.60
N THR A 115 17.81 0.26 -3.45
CA THR A 115 18.24 -0.37 -2.19
C THR A 115 17.06 -0.90 -1.39
N SER A 116 17.31 -1.74 -0.41
CA SER A 116 16.31 -2.24 0.54
C SER A 116 15.62 -1.12 1.36
N TYR A 117 16.17 0.09 1.40
CA TYR A 117 15.50 1.25 1.99
C TYR A 117 14.12 1.54 1.38
N TYR A 118 13.98 1.26 0.08
CA TYR A 118 12.73 1.50 -0.66
C TYR A 118 11.76 0.32 -0.59
N VAL A 119 12.22 -0.85 -0.12
CA VAL A 119 11.40 -2.05 -0.05
C VAL A 119 10.63 -2.08 1.26
N GLU A 120 9.33 -2.29 1.17
CA GLU A 120 8.41 -2.36 2.31
C GLU A 120 7.50 -3.58 2.18
N ASP A 121 7.01 -4.07 3.34
CA ASP A 121 5.98 -5.10 3.39
C ASP A 121 4.69 -4.57 2.74
N GLY A 122 4.29 -5.18 1.64
CA GLY A 122 3.08 -4.89 0.90
C GLY A 122 1.86 -5.68 1.36
N SER A 123 1.98 -6.45 2.43
CA SER A 123 0.87 -7.25 2.95
C SER A 123 -0.29 -6.37 3.40
N PHE A 124 -1.52 -6.81 3.11
CA PHE A 124 -2.71 -6.08 3.52
C PHE A 124 -3.95 -6.98 3.67
N LEU A 125 -4.91 -6.46 4.43
CA LEU A 125 -6.29 -6.93 4.50
C LEU A 125 -7.24 -5.77 4.26
N ARG A 126 -8.15 -5.91 3.28
CA ARG A 126 -9.12 -4.86 2.92
C ARG A 126 -10.56 -5.35 3.07
N LEU A 127 -11.41 -4.53 3.70
CA LEU A 127 -12.85 -4.65 3.61
C LEU A 127 -13.30 -4.02 2.28
N ARG A 128 -13.39 -4.86 1.23
CA ARG A 128 -13.75 -4.40 -0.13
C ARG A 128 -15.22 -4.08 -0.29
N ASN A 129 -16.07 -4.82 0.41
CA ASN A 129 -17.51 -4.60 0.33
C ASN A 129 -18.16 -4.85 1.69
N LEU A 130 -19.06 -3.95 2.08
CA LEU A 130 -19.97 -4.12 3.20
C LEU A 130 -21.35 -3.61 2.78
N GLN A 131 -22.33 -4.49 2.73
CA GLN A 131 -23.70 -4.12 2.38
C GLN A 131 -24.65 -4.56 3.50
N VAL A 132 -25.53 -3.65 3.90
CA VAL A 132 -26.65 -3.91 4.82
C VAL A 132 -27.95 -3.63 4.07
N GLY A 133 -28.80 -4.63 3.98
CA GLY A 133 -30.11 -4.54 3.32
C GLY A 133 -31.24 -4.72 4.31
N TYR A 134 -32.38 -4.11 3.99
CA TYR A 134 -33.65 -4.32 4.68
C TYR A 134 -34.73 -4.67 3.66
N ASN A 135 -35.31 -5.84 3.79
CA ASN A 135 -36.43 -6.31 2.99
C ASN A 135 -37.73 -5.85 3.62
N ILE A 136 -38.48 -5.01 2.91
CA ILE A 136 -39.75 -4.52 3.40
C ILE A 136 -40.77 -5.68 3.45
N PRO A 137 -41.46 -5.90 4.57
CA PRO A 137 -42.41 -7.00 4.70
C PRO A 137 -43.49 -7.03 3.59
N SER A 138 -43.75 -8.23 3.06
CA SER A 138 -44.72 -8.43 1.95
C SER A 138 -46.07 -7.80 2.17
N GLY A 139 -46.61 -7.84 3.41
CA GLY A 139 -47.87 -7.22 3.75
C GLY A 139 -47.89 -5.70 3.63
N VAL A 140 -46.72 -5.05 3.56
CA VAL A 140 -46.60 -3.60 3.32
C VAL A 140 -46.52 -3.33 1.82
N VAL A 141 -45.60 -4.04 1.11
CA VAL A 141 -45.34 -3.79 -0.31
C VAL A 141 -46.50 -4.17 -1.21
N SER A 142 -47.28 -5.22 -0.84
CA SER A 142 -48.47 -5.64 -1.60
C SER A 142 -49.59 -4.59 -1.62
N LYS A 143 -49.68 -3.73 -0.59
CA LYS A 143 -50.67 -2.64 -0.55
C LYS A 143 -50.45 -1.57 -1.62
N ILE A 144 -49.23 -1.49 -2.13
CA ILE A 144 -48.82 -0.53 -3.19
C ILE A 144 -48.56 -1.23 -4.54
N GLY A 145 -49.01 -2.48 -4.68
CA GLY A 145 -48.89 -3.24 -5.93
C GLY A 145 -47.49 -3.80 -6.24
N LEU A 146 -46.61 -3.84 -5.25
CA LEU A 146 -45.29 -4.41 -5.43
C LEU A 146 -45.23 -5.85 -4.91
N SER A 147 -44.44 -6.70 -5.61
CA SER A 147 -44.16 -8.07 -5.15
C SER A 147 -43.05 -8.10 -4.11
N ARG A 148 -42.06 -7.19 -4.20
CA ARG A 148 -40.96 -7.04 -3.27
C ARG A 148 -40.38 -5.61 -3.27
N ALA A 149 -39.82 -5.19 -2.15
CA ALA A 149 -38.99 -4.00 -2.06
C ALA A 149 -37.90 -4.22 -1.03
N ARG A 150 -36.67 -3.85 -1.38
CA ARG A 150 -35.50 -3.91 -0.52
C ARG A 150 -34.71 -2.61 -0.61
N LEU A 151 -34.40 -2.02 0.54
CA LEU A 151 -33.50 -0.88 0.69
C LEU A 151 -32.14 -1.41 1.11
N TYR A 152 -31.06 -0.83 0.62
CA TYR A 152 -29.72 -1.18 1.09
C TYR A 152 -28.77 0.01 1.10
N VAL A 153 -27.80 -0.07 2.00
CA VAL A 153 -26.60 0.76 2.04
C VAL A 153 -25.39 -0.11 1.82
N GLN A 154 -24.46 0.39 1.03
CA GLN A 154 -23.23 -0.34 0.72
C GLN A 154 -22.03 0.59 0.84
N GLY A 155 -20.98 0.08 1.46
CA GLY A 155 -19.68 0.72 1.48
C GLY A 155 -18.66 -0.11 0.71
N VAL A 156 -17.81 0.54 -0.08
CA VAL A 156 -16.76 -0.09 -0.87
C VAL A 156 -15.41 0.44 -0.44
N ASN A 157 -14.41 -0.43 -0.29
CA ASN A 157 -13.04 -0.12 0.13
C ASN A 157 -12.97 0.68 1.44
N LEU A 158 -13.77 0.31 2.45
CA LEU A 158 -13.94 1.11 3.66
C LEU A 158 -12.68 1.17 4.52
N PHE A 159 -12.01 0.05 4.68
CA PHE A 159 -10.84 -0.09 5.56
C PHE A 159 -9.77 -0.95 4.90
N THR A 160 -8.51 -0.52 5.02
CA THR A 160 -7.33 -1.30 4.64
C THR A 160 -6.41 -1.34 5.85
N PHE A 161 -6.02 -2.54 6.25
CA PHE A 161 -5.06 -2.80 7.31
C PHE A 161 -3.76 -3.22 6.64
N THR A 162 -2.70 -2.45 6.83
CA THR A 162 -1.38 -2.65 6.23
C THR A 162 -0.31 -1.93 7.03
N ASN A 163 0.94 -2.38 6.91
CA ASN A 163 2.13 -1.69 7.41
C ASN A 163 2.80 -0.84 6.32
N TYR A 164 2.33 -0.94 5.08
CA TYR A 164 2.85 -0.16 3.96
C TYR A 164 2.69 1.35 4.21
N SER A 165 3.76 2.12 4.00
CA SER A 165 3.78 3.56 4.28
C SER A 165 3.24 4.42 3.13
N GLY A 166 3.08 3.85 1.94
CA GLY A 166 2.52 4.54 0.78
C GLY A 166 1.00 4.69 0.84
N LEU A 167 0.41 5.17 -0.27
CA LEU A 167 -1.02 5.49 -0.32
C LEU A 167 -1.92 4.26 -0.33
N ASP A 168 -1.52 3.21 -1.05
CA ASP A 168 -2.31 2.00 -1.20
C ASP A 168 -1.40 0.80 -1.51
N PRO A 169 -1.44 -0.29 -0.72
CA PRO A 169 -0.64 -1.50 -0.98
C PRO A 169 -1.18 -2.36 -2.13
N ASP A 170 -2.42 -2.14 -2.55
CA ASP A 170 -3.07 -2.86 -3.67
C ASP A 170 -2.73 -2.16 -4.98
N LEU A 171 -1.46 -2.30 -5.39
CA LEU A 171 -0.93 -1.59 -6.54
C LEU A 171 -1.57 -2.11 -7.84
N ASN A 172 -2.13 -1.19 -8.61
CA ASN A 172 -2.52 -1.44 -9.98
C ASN A 172 -1.36 -1.04 -10.90
N SER A 173 -0.31 -1.84 -10.89
CA SER A 173 0.90 -1.57 -11.66
C SER A 173 0.60 -1.63 -13.17
N GLY A 174 1.09 -0.64 -13.92
CA GLY A 174 0.81 -0.45 -15.34
C GLY A 174 1.46 -1.47 -16.29
N GLY A 175 1.89 -2.63 -15.81
CA GLY A 175 2.46 -3.70 -16.64
C GLY A 175 3.48 -4.56 -15.90
N ASP A 176 3.88 -5.66 -16.53
CA ASP A 176 4.78 -6.67 -15.97
C ASP A 176 6.17 -6.13 -15.61
N THR A 177 6.60 -5.04 -16.24
CA THR A 177 7.92 -4.43 -15.99
C THR A 177 7.97 -3.53 -14.75
N ALA A 178 6.82 -3.15 -14.20
CA ALA A 178 6.67 -2.30 -13.02
C ALA A 178 5.89 -3.00 -11.88
N PHE A 179 5.79 -4.33 -11.94
CA PHE A 179 5.09 -5.10 -10.92
C PHE A 179 5.76 -4.93 -9.56
N GLY A 180 4.96 -4.58 -8.55
CA GLY A 180 5.44 -4.31 -7.18
C GLY A 180 6.15 -2.96 -6.99
N VAL A 181 6.17 -2.08 -8.00
CA VAL A 181 6.73 -0.73 -7.89
C VAL A 181 5.63 0.31 -7.70
N ASP A 182 5.68 1.06 -6.61
CA ASP A 182 4.79 2.20 -6.38
C ASP A 182 5.45 3.51 -6.80
N GLU A 183 5.05 4.02 -7.95
CA GLU A 183 5.49 5.31 -8.50
C GLU A 183 4.53 6.47 -8.16
N GLY A 184 3.66 6.30 -7.17
CA GLY A 184 2.62 7.28 -6.81
C GLY A 184 1.26 6.92 -7.42
N ASN A 185 0.93 5.63 -7.44
CA ASN A 185 -0.35 5.14 -7.93
C ASN A 185 -1.51 5.74 -7.13
N TYR A 186 -2.60 6.08 -7.86
CA TYR A 186 -3.79 6.62 -7.23
C TYR A 186 -4.48 5.54 -6.39
N PRO A 187 -4.75 5.80 -5.10
CA PRO A 187 -5.34 4.80 -4.20
C PRO A 187 -6.78 4.48 -4.57
N LEU A 188 -7.23 3.27 -4.23
CA LEU A 188 -8.61 2.88 -4.37
C LEU A 188 -9.51 3.75 -3.50
N VAL A 189 -10.53 4.37 -4.12
CA VAL A 189 -11.43 5.30 -3.43
C VAL A 189 -12.46 4.56 -2.58
N LYS A 190 -12.80 5.14 -1.43
CA LYS A 190 -13.96 4.72 -0.63
C LYS A 190 -15.23 5.20 -1.30
N GLN A 191 -16.24 4.32 -1.38
CA GLN A 191 -17.53 4.67 -1.96
C GLN A 191 -18.66 4.31 -0.98
N TYR A 192 -19.73 5.11 -1.01
CA TYR A 192 -20.95 4.88 -0.27
C TYR A 192 -22.11 4.89 -1.25
N ILE A 193 -22.89 3.84 -1.23
CA ILE A 193 -23.99 3.62 -2.16
C ILE A 193 -25.26 3.41 -1.37
N LEU A 194 -26.32 4.11 -1.76
CA LEU A 194 -27.69 3.86 -1.31
C LEU A 194 -28.49 3.32 -2.49
N GLY A 195 -29.19 2.22 -2.30
CA GLY A 195 -29.93 1.60 -3.37
C GLY A 195 -31.28 1.04 -2.94
N VAL A 196 -32.13 0.87 -3.94
CA VAL A 196 -33.48 0.30 -3.81
C VAL A 196 -33.65 -0.77 -4.87
N ASN A 197 -34.10 -1.96 -4.45
CA ASN A 197 -34.53 -3.03 -5.36
C ASN A 197 -36.03 -3.19 -5.27
N ILE A 198 -36.74 -3.09 -6.38
CA ILE A 198 -38.21 -3.18 -6.46
C ILE A 198 -38.56 -4.31 -7.45
N GLY A 199 -39.55 -5.12 -7.11
CA GLY A 199 -40.17 -6.11 -7.99
C GLY A 199 -41.67 -5.86 -8.10
N PHE A 200 -42.21 -6.05 -9.28
CA PHE A 200 -43.62 -5.94 -9.62
C PHE A 200 -44.27 -7.29 -9.80
#